data_7a86c88d12624048edf28b90f69a3309
#
_entry.id   7a86c88d12624048edf28b90f69a3309
#
_cell.length_a   1.000
_cell.length_b   1.000
_cell.length_c   1.000
_cell.angle_alpha   90.00
_cell.angle_beta   90.00
_cell.angle_gamma   90.00
#
_symmetry.space_group_name_H-M   'P 1'
#
loop_
_entity.id
_entity.type
_entity.pdbx_description
1 polymer ?
#
loop_
_entity_poly.entity_id
_entity_poly.type
_entity_poly.pdbx_seq_one_letter_code
_entity_poly.pdbx_strand_id
1 'polypeptide(L)'
;MIKISQEKVLLLHKLITEETGGDPNVRDIALLNSALESAFATFDGQELYPTKQEKGARIGFSLISNHAFVDGNKRIGMYVLLTFLETNGIKLRPTNKEVARVGLAVAAGEMKYEELLDWILENEM
;
A
#
# COMPACT_ATOMS: atom_id res chain seq x y z
N MET A 1 -10.86 -9.21 -9.98
CA MET A 1 -10.25 -8.16 -9.13
C MET A 1 -9.20 -7.41 -9.93
N ILE A 2 -9.23 -6.09 -9.87
CA ILE A 2 -8.36 -5.24 -10.68
C ILE A 2 -7.05 -5.00 -9.95
N LYS A 3 -5.93 -5.44 -10.56
CA LYS A 3 -4.59 -5.23 -10.00
C LYS A 3 -4.12 -3.80 -10.28
N ILE A 4 -3.25 -3.27 -9.42
CA ILE A 4 -2.55 -2.03 -9.69
C ILE A 4 -1.20 -2.37 -10.32
N SER A 5 -0.87 -1.72 -11.44
CA SER A 5 0.35 -2.02 -12.18
C SER A 5 1.57 -1.35 -11.58
N GLN A 6 2.75 -1.89 -11.87
CA GLN A 6 4.02 -1.27 -11.51
C GLN A 6 4.12 0.14 -12.06
N GLU A 7 3.74 0.34 -13.33
CA GLU A 7 3.78 1.64 -13.98
C GLU A 7 2.92 2.66 -13.26
N LYS A 8 1.73 2.25 -12.80
CA LYS A 8 0.83 3.12 -12.05
C LYS A 8 1.46 3.55 -10.73
N VAL A 9 2.09 2.61 -10.01
CA VAL A 9 2.76 2.92 -8.74
C VAL A 9 3.92 3.87 -8.96
N LEU A 10 4.73 3.65 -9.99
CA LEU A 10 5.84 4.52 -10.33
C LEU A 10 5.36 5.94 -10.64
N LEU A 11 4.28 6.07 -11.41
CA LEU A 11 3.68 7.37 -11.71
C LEU A 11 3.18 8.07 -10.46
N LEU A 12 2.45 7.36 -9.60
CA LEU A 12 1.95 7.93 -8.33
C LEU A 12 3.10 8.40 -7.45
N HIS A 13 4.16 7.61 -7.35
CA HIS A 13 5.32 7.98 -6.54
C HIS A 13 6.00 9.23 -7.09
N LYS A 14 6.17 9.31 -8.41
CA LYS A 14 6.75 10.49 -9.05
C LYS A 14 5.94 11.75 -8.76
N LEU A 15 4.61 11.67 -8.89
CA LEU A 15 3.73 12.80 -8.61
C LEU A 15 3.80 13.24 -7.14
N ILE A 16 3.86 12.28 -6.23
CA ILE A 16 3.98 12.58 -4.79
C ILE A 16 5.30 13.28 -4.49
N THR A 17 6.41 12.78 -5.04
CA THR A 17 7.74 13.37 -4.77
C THR A 17 7.89 14.74 -5.42
N GLU A 18 7.31 14.98 -6.58
CA GLU A 18 7.29 16.30 -7.20
C GLU A 18 6.55 17.32 -6.32
N GLU A 19 5.46 16.90 -5.68
CA GLU A 19 4.67 17.75 -4.81
C GLU A 19 5.35 18.01 -3.46
N THR A 20 6.04 17.01 -2.91
CA THR A 20 6.61 17.08 -1.56
C THR A 20 8.10 17.34 -1.52
N GLY A 21 8.78 17.34 -2.68
CA GLY A 21 10.21 17.60 -2.76
C GLY A 21 11.12 16.43 -2.42
N GLY A 22 10.57 15.21 -2.38
CA GLY A 22 11.34 14.00 -2.09
C GLY A 22 12.11 13.48 -3.30
N ASP A 23 12.88 12.41 -3.08
CA ASP A 23 13.66 11.74 -4.13
C ASP A 23 12.76 10.78 -4.93
N PRO A 24 12.63 10.95 -6.27
CA PRO A 24 11.76 10.10 -7.07
C PRO A 24 12.38 8.76 -7.47
N ASN A 25 13.61 8.48 -7.07
CA ASN A 25 14.31 7.29 -7.52
C ASN A 25 13.80 6.01 -6.86
N VAL A 26 13.83 4.91 -7.64
CA VAL A 26 13.52 3.57 -7.16
C VAL A 26 14.81 2.97 -6.62
N ARG A 27 14.76 2.47 -5.38
CA ARG A 27 15.91 1.78 -4.77
C ARG A 27 16.02 0.34 -5.27
N ASP A 28 14.89 -0.36 -5.35
CA ASP A 28 14.87 -1.78 -5.72
C ASP A 28 13.54 -2.14 -6.39
N ILE A 29 13.57 -2.29 -7.70
CA ILE A 29 12.37 -2.61 -8.49
C ILE A 29 11.83 -4.01 -8.17
N ALA A 30 12.69 -4.95 -7.79
CA ALA A 30 12.27 -6.30 -7.41
C ALA A 30 11.44 -6.27 -6.13
N LEU A 31 11.78 -5.40 -5.18
CA LEU A 31 11.00 -5.21 -3.96
C LEU A 31 9.63 -4.59 -4.25
N LEU A 32 9.57 -3.67 -5.22
CA LEU A 32 8.28 -3.12 -5.65
C LEU A 32 7.39 -4.21 -6.22
N ASN A 33 7.90 -4.99 -7.15
CA ASN A 33 7.15 -6.09 -7.75
C ASN A 33 6.73 -7.13 -6.71
N SER A 34 7.63 -7.48 -5.79
CA SER A 34 7.34 -8.41 -4.70
C SER A 34 6.19 -7.91 -3.83
N ALA A 35 6.18 -6.61 -3.50
CA ALA A 35 5.11 -6.02 -2.70
C ALA A 35 3.75 -6.12 -3.41
N LEU A 36 3.70 -5.82 -4.70
CA LEU A 36 2.46 -5.88 -5.47
C LEU A 36 1.95 -7.30 -5.64
N GLU A 37 2.85 -8.26 -5.92
CA GLU A 37 2.48 -9.67 -6.12
C GLU A 37 2.13 -10.38 -4.81
N SER A 38 2.66 -9.94 -3.68
CA SER A 38 2.43 -10.59 -2.39
C SER A 38 0.95 -10.70 -2.02
N ALA A 39 0.13 -9.73 -2.46
CA ALA A 39 -1.31 -9.72 -2.20
C ALA A 39 -2.05 -10.83 -2.93
N PHE A 40 -1.45 -11.37 -3.99
CA PHE A 40 -2.06 -12.41 -4.83
C PHE A 40 -1.41 -13.78 -4.61
N ALA A 41 -0.60 -13.90 -3.56
CA ALA A 41 0.08 -15.14 -3.22
C ALA A 41 -0.92 -16.24 -2.85
N THR A 42 -0.58 -17.48 -3.23
CA THR A 42 -1.38 -18.66 -2.90
C THR A 42 -0.53 -19.67 -2.16
N PHE A 43 -1.19 -20.51 -1.38
CA PHE A 43 -0.58 -21.66 -0.74
C PHE A 43 -1.53 -22.84 -0.89
N ASP A 44 -1.04 -23.94 -1.46
CA ASP A 44 -1.82 -25.17 -1.70
C ASP A 44 -3.12 -24.87 -2.47
N GLY A 45 -3.01 -24.00 -3.50
CA GLY A 45 -4.12 -23.63 -4.37
C GLY A 45 -5.10 -22.63 -3.77
N GLN A 46 -4.86 -22.14 -2.56
CA GLN A 46 -5.74 -21.18 -1.89
C GLN A 46 -5.07 -19.83 -1.73
N GLU A 47 -5.83 -18.76 -1.94
CA GLU A 47 -5.34 -17.41 -1.75
C GLU A 47 -5.07 -17.14 -0.27
N LEU A 48 -3.91 -16.55 0.04
CA LEU A 48 -3.56 -16.14 1.40
C LEU A 48 -4.36 -14.91 1.83
N TYR A 49 -4.71 -14.05 0.87
CA TYR A 49 -5.42 -12.79 1.13
C TYR A 49 -6.64 -12.73 0.20
N PRO A 50 -7.73 -13.49 0.52
CA PRO A 50 -8.84 -13.67 -0.43
C PRO A 50 -9.72 -12.44 -0.65
N THR A 51 -9.84 -11.54 0.32
CA THR A 51 -10.70 -10.37 0.18
C THR A 51 -9.94 -9.17 -0.39
N LYS A 52 -10.69 -8.20 -0.92
CA LYS A 52 -10.12 -6.94 -1.41
C LYS A 52 -9.42 -6.18 -0.28
N GLN A 53 -10.05 -6.16 0.90
CA GLN A 53 -9.51 -5.49 2.08
C GLN A 53 -8.19 -6.12 2.52
N GLU A 54 -8.13 -7.45 2.55
CA GLU A 54 -6.90 -8.17 2.88
C GLU A 54 -5.79 -7.89 1.88
N LYS A 55 -6.12 -7.87 0.59
CA LYS A 55 -5.14 -7.57 -0.45
C LYS A 55 -4.64 -6.13 -0.36
N GLY A 56 -5.54 -5.18 -0.13
CA GLY A 56 -5.16 -3.78 0.05
C GLY A 56 -4.23 -3.58 1.24
N ALA A 57 -4.56 -4.21 2.37
CA ALA A 57 -3.72 -4.17 3.57
C ALA A 57 -2.33 -4.76 3.28
N ARG A 58 -2.28 -5.89 2.56
CA ARG A 58 -1.00 -6.54 2.26
C ARG A 58 -0.13 -5.69 1.35
N ILE A 59 -0.71 -5.09 0.32
CA ILE A 59 0.02 -4.21 -0.59
C ILE A 59 0.60 -3.02 0.19
N GLY A 60 -0.22 -2.32 0.94
CA GLY A 60 0.22 -1.15 1.71
C GLY A 60 1.30 -1.50 2.73
N PHE A 61 1.08 -2.56 3.50
CA PHE A 61 2.03 -3.04 4.49
C PHE A 61 3.38 -3.39 3.84
N SER A 62 3.35 -4.12 2.72
CA SER A 62 4.56 -4.56 2.03
C SER A 62 5.33 -3.38 1.43
N LEU A 63 4.65 -2.42 0.81
CA LEU A 63 5.30 -1.24 0.23
C LEU A 63 6.00 -0.40 1.29
N ILE A 64 5.35 -0.21 2.45
CA ILE A 64 5.96 0.54 3.55
C ILE A 64 7.16 -0.22 4.12
N SER A 65 7.02 -1.52 4.32
CA SER A 65 8.04 -2.36 4.99
C SER A 65 9.24 -2.68 4.10
N ASN A 66 9.03 -2.85 2.79
CA ASN A 66 10.10 -3.27 1.87
C ASN A 66 11.03 -2.15 1.44
N HIS A 67 10.62 -0.88 1.61
CA HIS A 67 11.43 0.27 1.20
C HIS A 67 11.94 0.18 -0.25
N ALA A 68 11.01 -0.06 -1.19
CA ALA A 68 11.33 -0.18 -2.61
C ALA A 68 11.82 1.14 -3.24
N PHE A 69 11.45 2.26 -2.66
CA PHE A 69 11.85 3.60 -3.10
C PHE A 69 12.91 4.18 -2.17
N VAL A 70 13.66 5.15 -2.68
CA VAL A 70 14.65 5.87 -1.86
C VAL A 70 13.94 6.68 -0.78
N ASP A 71 12.81 7.29 -1.12
CA ASP A 71 12.08 8.18 -0.24
C ASP A 71 10.57 8.01 -0.46
N GLY A 72 9.76 8.39 0.53
CA GLY A 72 8.31 8.44 0.42
C GLY A 72 7.60 7.09 0.53
N ASN A 73 8.24 6.07 1.06
CA ASN A 73 7.64 4.72 1.16
C ASN A 73 6.35 4.68 1.98
N LYS A 74 6.28 5.41 3.09
CA LYS A 74 5.07 5.49 3.91
C LYS A 74 3.91 6.06 3.12
N ARG A 75 4.17 7.15 2.42
CA ARG A 75 3.15 7.86 1.67
C ARG A 75 2.67 7.05 0.47
N ILE A 76 3.62 6.53 -0.33
CA ILE A 76 3.23 5.73 -1.50
C ILE A 76 2.49 4.45 -1.09
N GLY A 77 2.91 3.80 0.00
CA GLY A 77 2.23 2.61 0.50
C GLY A 77 0.77 2.88 0.83
N MET A 78 0.49 3.97 1.53
CA MET A 78 -0.88 4.35 1.88
C MET A 78 -1.69 4.76 0.64
N TYR A 79 -1.12 5.54 -0.28
CA TYR A 79 -1.82 5.94 -1.50
C TYR A 79 -2.15 4.75 -2.40
N VAL A 80 -1.23 3.80 -2.53
CA VAL A 80 -1.47 2.59 -3.34
C VAL A 80 -2.56 1.73 -2.70
N LEU A 81 -2.53 1.56 -1.37
CA LEU A 81 -3.58 0.86 -0.65
C LEU A 81 -4.95 1.47 -0.93
N LEU A 82 -5.07 2.77 -0.77
CA LEU A 82 -6.34 3.48 -1.01
C LEU A 82 -6.78 3.39 -2.46
N THR A 83 -5.85 3.56 -3.40
CA THR A 83 -6.13 3.49 -4.84
C THR A 83 -6.58 2.09 -5.25
N PHE A 84 -5.91 1.05 -4.74
CA PHE A 84 -6.28 -0.34 -5.02
C PHE A 84 -7.71 -0.63 -4.54
N LEU A 85 -8.02 -0.23 -3.32
CA LEU A 85 -9.35 -0.46 -2.75
C LEU A 85 -10.41 0.29 -3.54
N GLU A 86 -10.18 1.57 -3.84
CA GLU A 86 -11.14 2.37 -4.59
C GLU A 86 -11.40 1.80 -5.99
N THR A 87 -10.33 1.38 -6.68
CA THR A 87 -10.43 0.75 -8.01
C THR A 87 -11.30 -0.51 -7.95
N ASN A 88 -11.29 -1.20 -6.84
CA ASN A 88 -12.05 -2.43 -6.63
C ASN A 88 -13.38 -2.22 -5.91
N GLY A 89 -13.85 -0.98 -5.83
CA GLY A 89 -15.18 -0.66 -5.31
C GLY A 89 -15.27 -0.47 -3.79
N ILE A 90 -14.15 -0.42 -3.10
CA ILE A 90 -14.11 -0.21 -1.65
C ILE A 90 -13.66 1.22 -1.38
N LYS A 91 -14.55 2.01 -0.77
CA LYS A 91 -14.25 3.42 -0.47
C LYS A 91 -13.94 3.60 1.01
N LEU A 92 -12.84 4.29 1.27
CA LEU A 92 -12.47 4.76 2.59
C LEU A 92 -12.36 6.29 2.52
N ARG A 93 -12.69 6.98 3.62
CA ARG A 93 -12.57 8.44 3.68
C ARG A 93 -11.79 8.91 4.89
N PRO A 94 -10.54 8.48 5.05
CA PRO A 94 -9.72 9.00 6.12
C PRO A 94 -9.28 10.43 5.80
N THR A 95 -9.01 11.22 6.84
CA THR A 95 -8.36 12.51 6.65
C THR A 95 -6.90 12.30 6.27
N ASN A 96 -6.28 13.33 5.68
CA ASN A 96 -4.84 13.26 5.37
C ASN A 96 -4.00 13.03 6.62
N LYS A 97 -4.42 13.61 7.74
CA LYS A 97 -3.77 13.42 9.03
C LYS A 97 -3.82 11.96 9.48
N GLU A 98 -4.97 11.32 9.32
CA GLU A 98 -5.14 9.91 9.68
C GLU A 98 -4.30 9.00 8.79
N VAL A 99 -4.26 9.25 7.48
CA VAL A 99 -3.43 8.50 6.54
C VAL A 99 -1.96 8.59 6.94
N ALA A 100 -1.48 9.79 7.26
CA ALA A 100 -0.09 10.00 7.69
C ALA A 100 0.20 9.26 9.00
N ARG A 101 -0.73 9.29 9.95
CA ARG A 101 -0.59 8.60 11.24
C ARG A 101 -0.46 7.09 11.04
N VAL A 102 -1.31 6.51 10.22
CA VAL A 102 -1.30 5.05 9.95
C VAL A 102 -0.03 4.65 9.23
N GLY A 103 0.39 5.39 8.21
CA GLY A 103 1.64 5.12 7.49
C GLY A 103 2.85 5.14 8.41
N LEU A 104 2.91 6.13 9.32
CA LEU A 104 3.98 6.23 10.30
C LEU A 104 3.97 5.05 11.28
N ALA A 105 2.79 4.66 11.77
CA ALA A 105 2.66 3.55 12.71
C ALA A 105 3.10 2.22 12.08
N VAL A 106 2.75 1.98 10.81
CA VAL A 106 3.21 0.79 10.09
C VAL A 106 4.73 0.81 9.94
N ALA A 107 5.29 1.94 9.52
CA ALA A 107 6.74 2.08 9.32
C ALA A 107 7.52 1.90 10.61
N ALA A 108 6.97 2.33 11.75
CA ALA A 108 7.61 2.22 13.06
C ALA A 108 7.45 0.83 13.70
N GLY A 109 6.70 -0.07 13.06
CA GLY A 109 6.42 -1.39 13.62
C GLY A 109 5.36 -1.41 14.72
N GLU A 110 4.67 -0.30 14.92
CA GLU A 110 3.62 -0.17 15.93
C GLU A 110 2.28 -0.73 15.44
N MET A 111 2.08 -0.74 14.11
CA MET A 111 0.89 -1.29 13.48
C MET A 111 1.32 -2.45 12.58
N LYS A 112 0.84 -3.65 12.89
CA LYS A 112 1.10 -4.85 12.10
C LYS A 112 0.07 -4.99 10.99
N TYR A 113 0.24 -6.00 10.13
CA TYR A 113 -0.68 -6.26 9.02
C TYR A 113 -2.13 -6.39 9.50
N GLU A 114 -2.36 -7.18 10.55
CA GLU A 114 -3.71 -7.43 11.07
C GLU A 114 -4.37 -6.14 11.56
N GLU A 115 -3.60 -5.27 12.19
CA GLU A 115 -4.10 -3.99 12.68
C GLU A 115 -4.41 -3.02 11.54
N LEU A 116 -3.59 -3.06 10.47
CA LEU A 116 -3.86 -2.26 9.26
C LEU A 116 -5.15 -2.75 8.59
N LEU A 117 -5.36 -4.06 8.52
CA LEU A 117 -6.61 -4.63 8.01
C LEU A 117 -7.80 -4.17 8.83
N ASP A 118 -7.69 -4.21 10.17
CA ASP A 118 -8.74 -3.74 11.07
C ASP A 118 -9.07 -2.26 10.80
N TRP A 119 -8.04 -1.44 10.61
CA TRP A 119 -8.24 -0.02 10.28
C TRP A 119 -9.02 0.15 8.96
N ILE A 120 -8.72 -0.64 7.95
CA ILE A 120 -9.46 -0.62 6.68
C ILE A 120 -10.93 -0.96 6.92
N LEU A 121 -11.19 -2.05 7.63
CA LEU A 121 -12.55 -2.52 7.89
C LEU A 121 -13.36 -1.50 8.72
N GLU A 122 -12.72 -0.85 9.68
CA GLU A 122 -13.36 0.17 10.51
C GLU A 122 -13.68 1.46 9.75
N ASN A 123 -12.95 1.76 8.69
CA ASN A 123 -13.09 3.00 7.91
C ASN A 123 -13.80 2.80 6.57
N GLU A 124 -14.26 1.60 6.29
CA GLU A 124 -15.02 1.30 5.08
C GLU A 124 -16.40 1.94 5.13
N MET A 125 -16.77 2.52 4.01
CA MET A 125 -18.06 3.22 3.87
C MET A 125 -19.15 2.32 3.31
#